data_8cb77558f493e9bcabfe707c7cfdd1d8
#
_entry.id   8cb77558f493e9bcabfe707c7cfdd1d8
#
_cell.length_a   1.000
_cell.length_b   1.000
_cell.length_c   1.000
_cell.angle_alpha   90.00
_cell.angle_beta   90.00
_cell.angle_gamma   90.00
#
_symmetry.space_group_name_H-M   'P 1'
#
loop_
_entity.id
_entity.type
_entity.pdbx_description
1 polymer ?
#
loop_
_entity_poly.entity_id
_entity_poly.type
_entity_poly.pdbx_seq_one_letter_code
_entity_poly.pdbx_strand_id
1 'polypeptide(L)'
;MQAKNQKIVVLGTGGTIAGLIEASHSQQQILGFSALKGDFLSRELQHLTEKRNWQITDQYCCGGYAKTNTELLQFIHAFEQQYDIPLEQIYTGKMLLGLSDLIQQGTFPAGHRILVIHSGGLQARLATL
;
A
#
# COMPACT_ATOMS: atom_id res chain seq x y z
N MET A 1 2.93 23.18 17.27
CA MET A 1 4.31 22.67 17.12
C MET A 1 4.26 21.19 16.76
N GLN A 2 5.00 20.79 15.78
CA GLN A 2 5.03 19.41 15.37
C GLN A 2 5.94 18.59 16.29
N ALA A 3 5.48 17.43 16.71
CA ALA A 3 6.29 16.56 17.54
C ALA A 3 7.51 16.06 16.75
N LYS A 4 8.68 16.05 17.40
CA LYS A 4 9.93 15.64 16.74
C LYS A 4 9.90 14.18 16.29
N ASN A 5 9.08 13.35 16.93
CA ASN A 5 9.00 11.92 16.64
C ASN A 5 7.90 11.56 15.65
N GLN A 6 7.19 12.55 15.11
CA GLN A 6 6.22 12.28 14.06
C GLN A 6 6.90 11.81 12.81
N LYS A 7 6.45 10.67 12.30
CA LYS A 7 6.93 10.14 11.04
C LYS A 7 5.86 10.31 9.97
N ILE A 8 6.31 10.44 8.74
CA ILE A 8 5.45 10.41 7.58
C ILE A 8 5.53 8.99 7.03
N VAL A 9 4.39 8.30 7.02
CA VAL A 9 4.30 6.96 6.44
C VAL A 9 3.75 7.09 5.04
N VAL A 10 4.52 6.63 4.07
CA VAL A 10 4.14 6.72 2.65
C VAL A 10 3.81 5.32 2.17
N LEU A 11 2.60 5.15 1.67
CA LEU A 11 2.11 3.87 1.19
C LEU A 11 2.16 3.80 -0.33
N GLY A 12 2.65 2.70 -0.84
CA GLY A 12 2.70 2.45 -2.27
C GLY A 12 2.55 0.98 -2.60
N THR A 13 2.44 0.68 -3.88
CA THR A 13 2.25 -0.66 -4.37
C THR A 13 2.86 -0.81 -5.76
N GLY A 14 3.12 -2.04 -6.17
CA GLY A 14 3.64 -2.34 -7.51
C GLY A 14 4.99 -1.71 -7.77
N GLY A 15 5.21 -1.30 -9.01
CA GLY A 15 6.45 -0.68 -9.44
C GLY A 15 6.73 0.69 -8.82
N THR A 16 5.73 1.29 -8.21
CA THR A 16 5.88 2.60 -7.56
C THR A 16 6.76 2.53 -6.31
N ILE A 17 6.80 1.37 -5.65
CA ILE A 17 7.49 1.22 -4.36
C ILE A 17 8.98 1.57 -4.46
N ALA A 18 9.67 1.04 -5.47
CA ALA A 18 11.11 1.28 -5.62
C ALA A 18 11.42 2.77 -5.78
N GLY A 19 10.61 3.47 -6.57
CA GLY A 19 10.76 4.91 -6.76
C GLY A 19 10.50 5.70 -5.49
N LEU A 20 9.52 5.29 -4.71
CA LEU A 20 9.22 5.94 -3.43
C LEU A 20 10.38 5.77 -2.44
N ILE A 21 10.95 4.58 -2.37
CA ILE A 21 12.10 4.34 -1.50
C ILE A 21 13.26 5.23 -1.90
N GLU A 22 13.59 5.26 -3.20
CA GLU A 22 14.72 6.02 -3.69
C GLU A 22 14.56 7.53 -3.43
N ALA A 23 13.36 8.05 -3.60
CA ALA A 23 13.06 9.47 -3.40
C ALA A 23 12.88 9.86 -1.94
N SER A 24 12.74 8.89 -1.04
CA SER A 24 12.44 9.16 0.36
C SER A 24 13.66 9.65 1.14
N HIS A 25 13.41 10.36 2.23
CA HIS A 25 14.47 10.72 3.18
C HIS A 25 14.23 10.01 4.53
N SER A 26 15.19 10.13 5.42
CA SER A 26 15.27 9.30 6.64
C SER A 26 14.07 9.45 7.58
N GLN A 27 13.34 10.57 7.50
CA GLN A 27 12.16 10.79 8.35
C GLN A 27 10.89 10.19 7.77
N GLN A 28 10.97 9.67 6.56
CA GLN A 28 9.84 9.03 5.91
C GLN A 28 9.98 7.52 6.02
N GLN A 29 8.88 6.86 6.34
CA GLN A 29 8.78 5.41 6.37
C GLN A 29 7.95 4.98 5.17
N ILE A 30 8.53 4.13 4.34
CA ILE A 30 7.81 3.59 3.18
C ILE A 30 7.20 2.26 3.56
N LEU A 31 5.89 2.14 3.38
CA LEU A 31 5.19 0.87 3.53
C LEU A 31 4.68 0.44 2.17
N GLY A 32 5.21 -0.65 1.66
CA GLY A 32 4.81 -1.19 0.38
C GLY A 32 3.87 -2.38 0.54
N PHE A 33 2.89 -2.46 -0.34
CA PHE A 33 1.93 -3.56 -0.37
C PHE A 33 2.25 -4.43 -1.58
N SER A 34 2.68 -5.67 -1.33
CA SER A 34 2.97 -6.61 -2.40
C SER A 34 1.69 -7.27 -2.88
N ALA A 35 1.49 -7.25 -4.19
CA ALA A 35 0.43 -8.02 -4.83
C ALA A 35 0.81 -9.49 -4.99
N LEU A 36 2.09 -9.82 -4.78
CA LEU A 36 2.62 -11.17 -4.87
C LEU A 36 2.66 -11.79 -3.48
N LYS A 37 2.36 -13.08 -3.41
CA LYS A 37 2.52 -13.83 -2.17
C LYS A 37 3.99 -14.14 -1.96
N GLY A 38 4.45 -14.02 -0.70
CA GLY A 38 5.83 -14.32 -0.33
C GLY A 38 6.71 -13.07 -0.29
N ASP A 39 8.01 -13.28 -0.15
CA ASP A 39 8.98 -12.23 0.10
C ASP A 39 9.79 -11.82 -1.14
N PHE A 40 9.34 -12.19 -2.32
CA PHE A 40 10.08 -11.96 -3.56
C PHE A 40 10.38 -10.46 -3.76
N LEU A 41 9.36 -9.61 -3.60
CA LEU A 41 9.54 -8.17 -3.78
C LEU A 41 10.50 -7.58 -2.75
N SER A 42 10.38 -8.01 -1.50
CA SER A 42 11.27 -7.56 -0.43
C SER A 42 12.73 -7.91 -0.73
N ARG A 43 12.98 -9.12 -1.21
CA ARG A 43 14.33 -9.55 -1.56
C ARG A 43 14.89 -8.77 -2.74
N GLU A 44 14.06 -8.51 -3.76
CA GLU A 44 14.51 -7.69 -4.89
C GLU A 44 14.89 -6.29 -4.46
N LEU A 45 14.07 -5.67 -3.63
CA LEU A 45 14.34 -4.31 -3.17
C LEU A 45 15.61 -4.23 -2.34
N GLN A 46 15.94 -5.26 -1.57
CA GLN A 46 17.19 -5.30 -0.81
C GLN A 46 18.41 -5.23 -1.71
N HIS A 47 18.32 -5.72 -2.93
CA HIS A 47 19.41 -5.63 -3.91
C HIS A 47 19.45 -4.28 -4.63
N LEU A 48 18.34 -3.56 -4.66
CA LEU A 48 18.23 -2.30 -5.42
C LEU A 48 18.57 -1.07 -4.59
N THR A 49 18.50 -1.16 -3.26
CA THR A 49 18.70 0.00 -2.40
C THR A 49 19.43 -0.40 -1.13
N GLU A 50 20.24 0.52 -0.61
CA GLU A 50 20.86 0.39 0.70
C GLU A 50 20.00 1.06 1.79
N LYS A 51 18.95 1.78 1.41
CA LYS A 51 18.05 2.42 2.37
C LYS A 51 17.30 1.39 3.18
N ARG A 52 17.01 1.74 4.43
CA ARG A 52 16.36 0.81 5.38
C ARG A 52 15.05 1.35 5.93
N ASN A 53 14.59 2.48 5.44
CA ASN A 53 13.36 3.14 5.89
C ASN A 53 12.13 2.63 5.14
N TRP A 54 12.08 1.33 4.88
CA TRP A 54 10.98 0.73 4.15
C TRP A 54 10.64 -0.65 4.68
N GLN A 55 9.43 -1.05 4.43
CA GLN A 55 8.90 -2.36 4.82
C GLN A 55 7.87 -2.79 3.78
N ILE A 56 7.83 -4.09 3.48
CA ILE A 56 6.88 -4.65 2.52
C ILE A 56 6.00 -5.65 3.26
N THR A 57 4.70 -5.58 3.01
CA THR A 57 3.75 -6.58 3.49
C THR A 57 3.09 -7.31 2.31
N ASP A 58 2.94 -8.62 2.44
CA ASP A 58 2.16 -9.44 1.51
C ASP A 58 0.87 -9.96 2.13
N GLN A 59 0.55 -9.50 3.33
CA GLN A 59 -0.61 -10.00 4.08
C GLN A 59 -1.94 -9.68 3.42
N TYR A 60 -1.95 -8.73 2.51
CA TYR A 60 -3.17 -8.28 1.83
C TYR A 60 -3.17 -8.62 0.35
N CYS A 61 -2.33 -9.57 -0.07
CA CYS A 61 -2.26 -9.97 -1.49
C CYS A 61 -3.45 -10.82 -1.93
N CYS A 62 -4.32 -11.21 -1.01
CA CYS A 62 -5.55 -11.97 -1.28
C CYS A 62 -5.28 -13.30 -2.00
N GLY A 63 -4.19 -13.97 -1.63
CA GLY A 63 -3.81 -15.26 -2.19
C GLY A 63 -2.77 -15.19 -3.29
N GLY A 64 -2.42 -14.01 -3.79
CA GLY A 64 -1.37 -13.83 -4.78
C GLY A 64 -1.73 -12.91 -5.92
N TYR A 65 -0.86 -12.84 -6.90
CA TYR A 65 -0.99 -11.90 -8.00
C TYR A 65 -2.31 -12.13 -8.76
N ALA A 66 -3.01 -11.03 -9.00
CA ALA A 66 -4.30 -10.99 -9.70
C ALA A 66 -5.41 -11.83 -9.06
N LYS A 67 -5.15 -12.46 -7.92
CA LYS A 67 -6.19 -13.18 -7.18
C LYS A 67 -7.03 -12.21 -6.38
N THR A 68 -8.32 -12.50 -6.29
CA THR A 68 -9.27 -11.68 -5.56
C THR A 68 -10.09 -12.56 -4.62
N ASN A 69 -10.80 -11.92 -3.70
CA ASN A 69 -11.78 -12.58 -2.86
C ASN A 69 -12.96 -11.65 -2.64
N THR A 70 -14.01 -12.17 -2.04
CA THR A 70 -15.24 -11.41 -1.79
C THR A 70 -14.97 -10.19 -0.92
N GLU A 71 -14.16 -10.34 0.11
CA GLU A 71 -13.82 -9.24 1.02
C GLU A 71 -13.19 -8.07 0.27
N LEU A 72 -12.23 -8.34 -0.62
CA LEU A 72 -11.57 -7.30 -1.40
C LEU A 72 -12.55 -6.58 -2.32
N LEU A 73 -13.37 -7.33 -3.05
CA LEU A 73 -14.32 -6.73 -4.00
C LEU A 73 -15.38 -5.90 -3.28
N GLN A 74 -15.88 -6.38 -2.15
CA GLN A 74 -16.82 -5.63 -1.34
C GLN A 74 -16.19 -4.35 -0.77
N PHE A 75 -14.94 -4.44 -0.34
CA PHE A 75 -14.22 -3.27 0.16
C PHE A 75 -14.06 -2.20 -0.94
N ILE A 76 -13.63 -2.61 -2.14
CA ILE A 76 -13.46 -1.69 -3.26
C ILE A 76 -14.78 -0.98 -3.55
N HIS A 77 -15.86 -1.74 -3.63
CA HIS A 77 -17.18 -1.17 -3.93
C HIS A 77 -17.61 -0.14 -2.88
N ALA A 78 -17.48 -0.48 -1.60
CA ALA A 78 -17.85 0.43 -0.52
C ALA A 78 -16.96 1.67 -0.48
N PHE A 79 -15.66 1.50 -0.72
CA PHE A 79 -14.71 2.60 -0.75
C PHE A 79 -15.04 3.59 -1.88
N GLU A 80 -15.32 3.08 -3.07
CA GLU A 80 -15.65 3.93 -4.21
C GLU A 80 -16.96 4.69 -3.99
N GLN A 81 -17.93 4.06 -3.33
CA GLN A 81 -19.18 4.75 -3.01
C GLN A 81 -18.99 5.86 -1.98
N GLN A 82 -18.08 5.66 -1.04
CA GLN A 82 -17.87 6.63 0.03
C GLN A 82 -16.99 7.79 -0.40
N TYR A 83 -15.94 7.53 -1.17
CA TYR A 83 -14.89 8.51 -1.44
C TYR A 83 -14.84 8.97 -2.90
N ASP A 84 -15.56 8.32 -3.80
CA ASP A 84 -15.56 8.63 -5.22
C ASP A 84 -14.15 8.59 -5.83
N ILE A 85 -13.34 7.64 -5.38
CA ILE A 85 -12.01 7.39 -5.90
C ILE A 85 -11.98 5.97 -6.45
N PRO A 86 -11.77 5.78 -7.76
CA PRO A 86 -11.76 4.44 -8.34
C PRO A 86 -10.50 3.67 -7.94
N LEU A 87 -10.68 2.41 -7.62
CA LEU A 87 -9.60 1.48 -7.32
C LEU A 87 -9.65 0.32 -8.31
N GLU A 88 -8.60 -0.49 -8.30
CA GLU A 88 -8.61 -1.74 -9.06
C GLU A 88 -8.20 -2.90 -8.14
N GLN A 89 -8.43 -4.12 -8.59
CA GLN A 89 -8.35 -5.29 -7.72
C GLN A 89 -6.96 -5.89 -7.58
N ILE A 90 -5.98 -5.46 -8.38
CA ILE A 90 -4.64 -6.04 -8.32
C ILE A 90 -3.75 -5.30 -7.32
N TYR A 91 -3.74 -3.98 -7.37
CA TYR A 91 -2.82 -3.16 -6.59
C TYR A 91 -3.50 -2.23 -5.60
N THR A 92 -4.20 -1.21 -6.09
CA THR A 92 -4.69 -0.13 -5.22
C THR A 92 -5.78 -0.61 -4.27
N GLY A 93 -6.65 -1.51 -4.71
CA GLY A 93 -7.67 -2.06 -3.83
C GLY A 93 -7.07 -2.80 -2.65
N LYS A 94 -6.04 -3.62 -2.89
CA LYS A 94 -5.36 -4.36 -1.84
C LYS A 94 -4.62 -3.43 -0.88
N MET A 95 -4.00 -2.38 -1.40
CA MET A 95 -3.32 -1.39 -0.59
C MET A 95 -4.29 -0.68 0.35
N LEU A 96 -5.42 -0.21 -0.16
CA LEU A 96 -6.40 0.50 0.66
C LEU A 96 -7.09 -0.45 1.65
N LEU A 97 -7.35 -1.70 1.25
CA LEU A 97 -7.86 -2.71 2.17
C LEU A 97 -6.89 -2.92 3.33
N GLY A 98 -5.61 -3.07 3.02
CA GLY A 98 -4.58 -3.24 4.03
C GLY A 98 -4.43 -2.04 4.93
N LEU A 99 -4.47 -0.84 4.38
CA LEU A 99 -4.40 0.39 5.17
C LEU A 99 -5.56 0.47 6.15
N SER A 100 -6.77 0.19 5.69
CA SER A 100 -7.97 0.20 6.54
C SER A 100 -7.81 -0.76 7.72
N ASP A 101 -7.35 -1.97 7.45
CA ASP A 101 -7.15 -2.98 8.48
C ASP A 101 -6.05 -2.57 9.47
N LEU A 102 -4.94 -2.06 8.98
CA LEU A 102 -3.83 -1.62 9.84
C LEU A 102 -4.23 -0.46 10.74
N ILE A 103 -5.03 0.47 10.23
CA ILE A 103 -5.55 1.58 11.04
C ILE A 103 -6.43 1.03 12.16
N GLN A 104 -7.32 0.10 11.85
CA GLN A 104 -8.20 -0.51 12.86
C GLN A 104 -7.42 -1.27 13.92
N GLN A 105 -6.31 -1.86 13.56
CA GLN A 105 -5.44 -2.56 14.50
C GLN A 105 -4.59 -1.64 15.36
N GLY A 106 -4.61 -0.33 15.10
CA GLY A 106 -3.81 0.62 15.85
C GLY A 106 -2.33 0.62 15.50
N THR A 107 -2.00 0.18 14.27
CA THR A 107 -0.61 0.07 13.83
C THR A 107 0.10 1.43 13.77
N PHE A 108 -0.65 2.49 13.45
CA PHE A 108 -0.05 3.81 13.30
C PHE A 108 -0.33 4.65 14.54
N PRO A 109 0.70 5.12 15.24
CA PRO A 109 0.52 6.00 16.40
C PRO A 109 -0.20 7.28 16.04
N ALA A 110 -0.94 7.82 17.02
CA ALA A 110 -1.62 9.09 16.84
C ALA A 110 -0.63 10.20 16.49
N GLY A 111 -1.02 11.06 15.56
CA GLY A 111 -0.18 12.18 15.14
C GLY A 111 0.75 11.87 13.97
N HIS A 112 0.89 10.60 13.59
CA HIS A 112 1.63 10.26 12.38
C HIS A 112 0.81 10.65 11.14
N ARG A 113 1.52 11.08 10.12
CA ARG A 113 0.91 11.40 8.83
C ARG A 113 1.01 10.21 7.91
N ILE A 114 -0.07 9.89 7.23
CA ILE A 114 -0.13 8.78 6.27
C ILE A 114 -0.40 9.38 4.90
N LEU A 115 0.53 9.16 3.98
CA LEU A 115 0.40 9.59 2.60
C LEU A 115 0.23 8.37 1.72
N VAL A 116 -0.91 8.29 1.04
CA VAL A 116 -1.23 7.17 0.15
C VAL A 116 -1.00 7.61 -1.28
N ILE A 117 -0.14 6.89 -2.00
CA ILE A 117 0.13 7.18 -3.40
C ILE A 117 -0.76 6.31 -4.26
N HIS A 118 -1.71 6.95 -4.93
CA HIS A 118 -2.57 6.32 -5.94
C HIS A 118 -2.07 6.80 -7.30
N SER A 119 -1.31 5.96 -7.99
CA SER A 119 -0.63 6.35 -9.23
C SER A 119 -1.49 6.14 -10.48
N GLY A 120 -2.78 5.85 -10.33
CA GLY A 120 -3.65 5.53 -11.45
C GLY A 120 -3.64 4.04 -11.75
N GLY A 121 -3.43 3.65 -13.03
CA GLY A 121 -3.28 2.24 -13.36
C GLY A 121 -4.58 1.45 -13.32
N LEU A 122 -5.66 2.05 -13.83
CA LEU A 122 -6.97 1.40 -13.83
C LEU A 122 -7.18 0.46 -15.02
N GLN A 123 -6.16 0.24 -15.83
CA GLN A 123 -6.25 -0.58 -17.03
C GLN A 123 -6.68 -2.02 -16.73
N ALA A 124 -6.27 -2.55 -15.59
CA ALA A 124 -6.58 -3.92 -15.20
C ALA A 124 -7.89 -4.03 -14.41
N ARG A 125 -8.59 -2.92 -14.19
CA ARG A 125 -9.82 -2.93 -13.41
C ARG A 125 -10.87 -3.82 -14.06
N LEU A 126 -11.48 -4.71 -13.26
CA LEU A 126 -12.56 -5.55 -13.74
C LEU A 126 -13.76 -4.72 -14.16
N ALA A 127 -14.38 -5.08 -15.29
CA ALA A 127 -15.55 -4.37 -15.80
C ALA A 127 -16.76 -4.51 -14.87
N THR A 128 -16.75 -5.51 -13.99
CA THR A 128 -17.82 -5.76 -13.04
C THR A 128 -17.69 -4.99 -11.72
N LEU A 129 -16.62 -4.28 -11.54
CA LEU A 129 -16.44 -3.45 -10.33
C LEU A 129 -17.31 -2.22 -10.34
#